data_a9b3f59fd66049761595fbe8d4180ecc
#
_entry.id   a9b3f59fd66049761595fbe8d4180ecc
#
_cell.length_a   1.000
_cell.length_b   1.000
_cell.length_c   1.000
_cell.angle_alpha   90.00
_cell.angle_beta   90.00
_cell.angle_gamma   90.00
#
_symmetry.space_group_name_H-M   'P 1'
#
loop_
_entity.id
_entity.type
_entity.pdbx_description
1 polymer ?
#
loop_
_entity_poly.entity_id
_entity_poly.type
_entity_poly.pdbx_seq_one_letter_code
_entity_poly.pdbx_strand_id
1 'polypeptide(L)'
;SIERAIPLIKKKRERARPMFVLAQLKQRYGRNQQAIDLFEDVVKLKTPYEMEFQARMQQALAYDRRGGRSEEIRELFYDMLDDDKNEAYRDQVFYALAQIELEELNREEGMDYLRDALAEDSGNRRPRMKSFLALADLHLEDRSYELAQAYYDSTLSNMDEDHPRYAEVRNNARSLTELVEQLTVIVRNDSLRELCNLDEDSRFARLEEIIED
;
A
#
# COMPACT_ATOMS: atom_id res chain seq x y z
N SER A 1 -10.97 -20.99 -23.30
CA SER A 1 -10.62 -20.68 -21.91
C SER A 1 -9.13 -20.92 -21.71
N ILE A 2 -8.48 -20.05 -20.96
CA ILE A 2 -7.04 -20.14 -20.61
C ILE A 2 -6.71 -21.53 -20.04
N GLU A 3 -7.54 -22.06 -19.18
CA GLU A 3 -7.44 -23.37 -18.55
C GLU A 3 -7.27 -24.53 -19.55
N ARG A 4 -7.95 -24.46 -20.71
CA ARG A 4 -7.84 -25.46 -21.76
C ARG A 4 -6.63 -25.23 -22.67
N ALA A 5 -6.09 -24.02 -22.72
CA ALA A 5 -4.95 -23.68 -23.55
C ALA A 5 -3.60 -24.07 -22.93
N ILE A 6 -3.47 -23.99 -21.60
CA ILE A 6 -2.22 -24.28 -20.89
C ILE A 6 -1.64 -25.66 -21.21
N PRO A 7 -2.41 -26.77 -21.20
CA PRO A 7 -1.88 -28.09 -21.52
C PRO A 7 -1.35 -28.23 -22.95
N LEU A 8 -1.85 -27.42 -23.91
CA LEU A 8 -1.45 -27.43 -25.29
C LEU A 8 -0.09 -26.77 -25.56
N ILE A 9 0.41 -25.98 -24.63
CA ILE A 9 1.71 -25.34 -24.72
C ILE A 9 2.81 -26.39 -24.53
N LYS A 10 3.60 -26.65 -25.59
CA LYS A 10 4.61 -27.71 -25.59
C LYS A 10 5.74 -27.47 -24.60
N LYS A 11 6.26 -26.22 -24.52
CA LYS A 11 7.38 -25.87 -23.64
C LYS A 11 6.85 -25.55 -22.24
N LYS A 12 7.26 -26.35 -21.26
CA LYS A 12 6.84 -26.20 -19.86
C LYS A 12 7.03 -24.77 -19.32
N ARG A 13 8.15 -24.14 -19.64
CA ARG A 13 8.49 -22.79 -19.18
C ARG A 13 7.53 -21.72 -19.73
N GLU A 14 7.03 -21.91 -20.94
CA GLU A 14 6.06 -20.98 -21.57
C GLU A 14 4.65 -21.08 -20.93
N ARG A 15 4.36 -22.14 -20.17
CA ARG A 15 3.13 -22.30 -19.40
C ARG A 15 3.05 -21.40 -18.18
N ALA A 16 4.19 -20.95 -17.63
CA ALA A 16 4.26 -20.22 -16.37
C ALA A 16 3.41 -18.95 -16.38
N ARG A 17 3.55 -18.10 -17.39
CA ARG A 17 2.80 -16.85 -17.47
C ARG A 17 1.28 -17.06 -17.59
N PRO A 18 0.74 -17.91 -18.47
CA PRO A 18 -0.68 -18.25 -18.49
C PRO A 18 -1.19 -18.88 -17.18
N MET A 19 -0.37 -19.71 -16.51
CA MET A 19 -0.73 -20.30 -15.21
C MET A 19 -0.80 -19.22 -14.13
N PHE A 20 0.15 -18.32 -14.11
CA PHE A 20 0.16 -17.18 -13.16
C PHE A 20 -1.11 -16.32 -13.34
N VAL A 21 -1.47 -15.97 -14.57
CA VAL A 21 -2.70 -15.21 -14.87
C VAL A 21 -3.96 -16.00 -14.47
N LEU A 22 -3.98 -17.32 -14.72
CA LEU A 22 -5.09 -18.17 -14.30
C LEU A 22 -5.20 -18.21 -12.77
N ALA A 23 -4.09 -18.30 -12.04
CA ALA A 23 -4.05 -18.25 -10.59
C ALA A 23 -4.66 -16.95 -10.05
N GLN A 24 -4.24 -15.79 -10.59
CA GLN A 24 -4.82 -14.50 -10.24
C GLN A 24 -6.33 -14.42 -10.50
N LEU A 25 -6.79 -14.95 -11.62
CA LEU A 25 -8.23 -15.03 -11.90
C LEU A 25 -8.95 -15.91 -10.89
N LYS A 26 -8.39 -17.08 -10.54
CA LYS A 26 -8.97 -17.96 -9.52
C LYS A 26 -9.08 -17.26 -8.16
N GLN A 27 -8.03 -16.57 -7.74
CA GLN A 27 -8.00 -15.77 -6.50
C GLN A 27 -9.08 -14.68 -6.52
N ARG A 28 -9.20 -13.93 -7.63
CA ARG A 28 -10.23 -12.89 -7.78
C ARG A 28 -11.66 -13.42 -7.69
N TYR A 29 -11.88 -14.68 -8.07
CA TYR A 29 -13.18 -15.36 -7.96
C TYR A 29 -13.34 -16.14 -6.65
N GLY A 30 -12.50 -15.93 -5.64
CA GLY A 30 -12.57 -16.58 -4.34
C GLY A 30 -12.20 -18.05 -4.33
N ARG A 31 -11.57 -18.54 -5.42
CA ARG A 31 -11.11 -19.95 -5.54
C ARG A 31 -9.67 -20.07 -5.05
N ASN A 32 -9.46 -19.68 -3.80
CA ASN A 32 -8.12 -19.48 -3.23
C ASN A 32 -7.26 -20.76 -3.27
N GLN A 33 -7.81 -21.93 -2.92
CA GLN A 33 -7.02 -23.17 -2.98
C GLN A 33 -6.51 -23.47 -4.38
N GLN A 34 -7.34 -23.30 -5.41
CA GLN A 34 -6.92 -23.49 -6.81
C GLN A 34 -5.87 -22.46 -7.25
N ALA A 35 -5.94 -21.24 -6.72
CA ALA A 35 -4.92 -20.23 -6.98
C ALA A 35 -3.58 -20.59 -6.34
N ILE A 36 -3.59 -21.04 -5.10
CA ILE A 36 -2.40 -21.50 -4.36
C ILE A 36 -1.69 -22.63 -5.12
N ASP A 37 -2.43 -23.68 -5.53
CA ASP A 37 -1.88 -24.81 -6.26
C ASP A 37 -1.22 -24.36 -7.58
N LEU A 38 -1.87 -23.44 -8.30
CA LEU A 38 -1.34 -22.88 -9.56
C LEU A 38 -0.09 -22.01 -9.35
N PHE A 39 -0.05 -21.18 -8.30
CA PHE A 39 1.15 -20.39 -7.96
C PHE A 39 2.31 -21.31 -7.57
N GLU A 40 2.07 -22.35 -6.78
CA GLU A 40 3.07 -23.37 -6.44
C GLU A 40 3.63 -24.05 -7.71
N ASP A 41 2.77 -24.40 -8.64
CA ASP A 41 3.18 -24.98 -9.92
C ASP A 41 4.03 -24.00 -10.74
N VAL A 42 3.72 -22.69 -10.74
CA VAL A 42 4.55 -21.66 -11.38
C VAL A 42 5.95 -21.62 -10.76
N VAL A 43 6.07 -21.67 -9.43
CA VAL A 43 7.38 -21.72 -8.73
C VAL A 43 8.20 -22.93 -9.17
N LYS A 44 7.58 -24.11 -9.33
CA LYS A 44 8.25 -25.35 -9.78
C LYS A 44 8.75 -25.30 -11.24
N LEU A 45 8.29 -24.36 -12.08
CA LEU A 45 8.66 -24.28 -13.49
C LEU A 45 10.02 -23.62 -13.78
N LYS A 46 10.81 -23.26 -12.75
CA LYS A 46 12.11 -22.58 -12.87
C LYS A 46 12.01 -21.33 -13.78
N THR A 47 11.12 -20.45 -13.43
CA THR A 47 10.89 -19.17 -14.09
C THR A 47 11.98 -18.15 -13.77
N PRO A 48 12.04 -16.98 -14.46
CA PRO A 48 12.86 -15.86 -13.96
C PRO A 48 12.48 -15.52 -12.52
N TYR A 49 13.48 -15.10 -11.74
CA TYR A 49 13.35 -14.86 -10.31
C TYR A 49 12.15 -13.96 -9.95
N GLU A 50 11.97 -12.87 -10.69
CA GLU A 50 10.83 -11.96 -10.50
C GLU A 50 9.47 -12.67 -10.54
N MET A 51 9.28 -13.59 -11.48
CA MET A 51 8.03 -14.35 -11.58
C MET A 51 7.87 -15.37 -10.44
N GLU A 52 8.97 -16.00 -10.04
CA GLU A 52 9.00 -16.90 -8.87
C GLU A 52 8.64 -16.14 -7.60
N PHE A 53 9.29 -14.99 -7.37
CA PHE A 53 9.01 -14.09 -6.27
C PHE A 53 7.54 -13.69 -6.23
N GLN A 54 7.01 -13.17 -7.35
CA GLN A 54 5.61 -12.78 -7.44
C GLN A 54 4.65 -13.96 -7.20
N ALA A 55 5.00 -15.15 -7.65
CA ALA A 55 4.17 -16.33 -7.41
C ALA A 55 4.15 -16.70 -5.92
N ARG A 56 5.29 -16.65 -5.21
CA ARG A 56 5.38 -16.88 -3.77
C ARG A 56 4.56 -15.84 -2.98
N MET A 57 4.71 -14.56 -3.33
CA MET A 57 3.93 -13.46 -2.76
C MET A 57 2.42 -13.68 -2.91
N GLN A 58 1.97 -13.98 -4.11
CA GLN A 58 0.55 -14.20 -4.39
C GLN A 58 0.03 -15.49 -3.77
N GLN A 59 0.85 -16.52 -3.68
CA GLN A 59 0.53 -17.77 -2.98
C GLN A 59 0.27 -17.49 -1.49
N ALA A 60 1.15 -16.75 -0.84
CA ALA A 60 1.00 -16.36 0.56
C ALA A 60 -0.29 -15.53 0.77
N LEU A 61 -0.51 -14.50 -0.05
CA LEU A 61 -1.71 -13.65 0.03
C LEU A 61 -3.02 -14.36 -0.34
N ALA A 62 -2.96 -15.48 -1.06
CA ALA A 62 -4.13 -16.28 -1.40
C ALA A 62 -4.57 -17.24 -0.27
N TYR A 63 -3.75 -17.44 0.75
CA TYR A 63 -4.19 -18.18 1.93
C TYR A 63 -5.39 -17.47 2.55
N ASP A 64 -6.42 -18.26 2.85
CA ASP A 64 -7.62 -17.70 3.46
C ASP A 64 -7.29 -17.25 4.91
N ARG A 65 -7.42 -15.98 5.15
CA ARG A 65 -7.21 -15.33 6.46
C ARG A 65 -8.13 -15.88 7.54
N ARG A 66 -9.30 -16.39 7.17
CA ARG A 66 -10.20 -17.09 8.08
C ARG A 66 -9.61 -18.43 8.58
N GLY A 67 -8.56 -18.93 7.93
CA GLY A 67 -7.85 -20.16 8.29
C GLY A 67 -6.81 -20.01 9.41
N GLY A 68 -6.58 -18.78 9.93
CA GLY A 68 -5.67 -18.55 11.08
C GLY A 68 -4.19 -18.79 10.77
N ARG A 69 -3.74 -18.56 9.53
CA ARG A 69 -2.34 -18.77 9.11
C ARG A 69 -1.55 -17.47 8.88
N SER A 70 -2.03 -16.35 9.38
CA SER A 70 -1.34 -15.09 9.22
C SER A 70 0.07 -15.10 9.79
N GLU A 71 0.29 -15.81 10.90
CA GLU A 71 1.63 -15.94 11.50
C GLU A 71 2.61 -16.68 10.59
N GLU A 72 2.21 -17.82 10.02
CA GLU A 72 3.03 -18.58 9.06
C GLU A 72 3.39 -17.73 7.82
N ILE A 73 2.47 -16.85 7.40
CA ILE A 73 2.69 -15.94 6.26
C ILE A 73 3.63 -14.79 6.65
N ARG A 74 3.52 -14.25 7.87
CA ARG A 74 4.46 -13.26 8.39
C ARG A 74 5.88 -13.83 8.44
N GLU A 75 6.06 -15.01 9.03
CA GLU A 75 7.36 -15.69 9.06
C GLU A 75 7.95 -15.84 7.66
N LEU A 76 7.16 -16.29 6.68
CA LEU A 76 7.60 -16.39 5.30
C LEU A 76 8.03 -15.01 4.73
N PHE A 77 7.31 -13.94 5.03
CA PHE A 77 7.67 -12.61 4.54
C PHE A 77 8.90 -12.05 5.25
N TYR A 78 9.11 -12.34 6.53
CA TYR A 78 10.36 -12.01 7.23
C TYR A 78 11.55 -12.76 6.64
N ASP A 79 11.43 -14.07 6.37
CA ASP A 79 12.46 -14.83 5.66
C ASP A 79 12.76 -14.22 4.27
N MET A 80 11.73 -13.72 3.59
CA MET A 80 11.91 -13.03 2.30
C MET A 80 12.62 -11.68 2.44
N LEU A 81 12.45 -10.94 3.54
CA LEU A 81 13.16 -9.68 3.82
C LEU A 81 14.63 -9.94 4.16
N ASP A 82 14.95 -11.06 4.78
CA ASP A 82 16.31 -11.44 5.16
C ASP A 82 17.13 -12.03 3.98
N ASP A 83 16.49 -12.43 2.88
CA ASP A 83 17.21 -12.92 1.68
C ASP A 83 17.62 -11.75 0.79
N ASP A 84 18.93 -11.52 0.68
CA ASP A 84 19.54 -10.46 -0.17
C ASP A 84 19.06 -10.47 -1.63
N LYS A 85 18.60 -11.62 -2.14
CA LYS A 85 18.03 -11.71 -3.49
C LYS A 85 16.75 -10.89 -3.65
N ASN A 86 16.09 -10.57 -2.55
CA ASN A 86 14.85 -9.82 -2.52
C ASN A 86 15.04 -8.32 -2.29
N GLU A 87 16.28 -7.83 -2.20
CA GLU A 87 16.57 -6.40 -1.97
C GLU A 87 15.74 -5.48 -2.88
N ALA A 88 15.66 -5.76 -4.17
CA ALA A 88 14.88 -4.99 -5.14
C ALA A 88 13.34 -5.12 -5.01
N TYR A 89 12.86 -5.95 -4.09
CA TYR A 89 11.44 -6.25 -3.90
C TYR A 89 10.96 -6.08 -2.45
N ARG A 90 11.82 -5.59 -1.55
CA ARG A 90 11.50 -5.42 -0.14
C ARG A 90 10.29 -4.52 0.07
N ASP A 91 10.16 -3.48 -0.74
CA ASP A 91 8.99 -2.60 -0.78
C ASP A 91 7.66 -3.36 -0.96
N GLN A 92 7.68 -4.42 -1.78
CA GLN A 92 6.48 -5.23 -2.03
C GLN A 92 6.20 -6.18 -0.87
N VAL A 93 7.24 -6.68 -0.20
CA VAL A 93 7.09 -7.54 0.98
C VAL A 93 6.51 -6.73 2.15
N PHE A 94 7.05 -5.55 2.43
CA PHE A 94 6.49 -4.64 3.43
C PHE A 94 5.04 -4.25 3.12
N TYR A 95 4.73 -3.96 1.86
CA TYR A 95 3.34 -3.70 1.46
C TYR A 95 2.43 -4.90 1.74
N ALA A 96 2.90 -6.13 1.53
CA ALA A 96 2.12 -7.34 1.80
C ALA A 96 1.92 -7.57 3.31
N LEU A 97 2.95 -7.34 4.13
CA LEU A 97 2.83 -7.33 5.60
C LEU A 97 1.79 -6.31 6.06
N ALA A 98 1.86 -5.07 5.53
CA ALA A 98 0.88 -4.04 5.82
C ALA A 98 -0.56 -4.51 5.54
N GLN A 99 -0.79 -5.19 4.40
CA GLN A 99 -2.13 -5.70 4.06
C GLN A 99 -2.63 -6.74 5.08
N ILE A 100 -1.75 -7.58 5.61
CA ILE A 100 -2.10 -8.57 6.65
C ILE A 100 -2.51 -7.85 7.93
N GLU A 101 -1.69 -6.90 8.40
CA GLU A 101 -1.97 -6.16 9.63
C GLU A 101 -3.26 -5.34 9.54
N LEU A 102 -3.47 -4.65 8.42
CA LEU A 102 -4.69 -3.86 8.21
C LEU A 102 -5.96 -4.72 8.21
N GLU A 103 -5.89 -5.96 7.72
CA GLU A 103 -7.04 -6.85 7.76
C GLU A 103 -7.27 -7.51 9.11
N GLU A 104 -6.22 -7.62 9.93
CA GLU A 104 -6.30 -8.03 11.33
C GLU A 104 -6.67 -6.86 12.25
N LEU A 105 -6.97 -5.69 11.68
CA LEU A 105 -7.30 -4.44 12.39
C LEU A 105 -6.15 -3.86 13.23
N ASN A 106 -4.93 -4.29 12.97
CA ASN A 106 -3.70 -3.74 13.54
C ASN A 106 -3.27 -2.51 12.72
N ARG A 107 -4.06 -1.44 12.81
CA ARG A 107 -3.98 -0.28 11.92
C ARG A 107 -2.63 0.44 11.98
N GLU A 108 -2.12 0.69 13.17
CA GLU A 108 -0.85 1.40 13.36
C GLU A 108 0.32 0.61 12.76
N GLU A 109 0.41 -0.69 13.05
CA GLU A 109 1.45 -1.56 12.52
C GLU A 109 1.37 -1.69 10.99
N GLY A 110 0.14 -1.76 10.45
CA GLY A 110 -0.08 -1.73 9.01
C GLY A 110 0.42 -0.44 8.36
N MET A 111 0.20 0.72 9.01
CA MET A 111 0.71 2.00 8.53
C MET A 111 2.24 2.09 8.63
N ASP A 112 2.85 1.51 9.66
CA ASP A 112 4.31 1.46 9.80
C ASP A 112 4.93 0.63 8.69
N TYR A 113 4.42 -0.56 8.38
CA TYR A 113 4.88 -1.33 7.22
C TYR A 113 4.68 -0.61 5.89
N LEU A 114 3.62 0.21 5.73
CA LEU A 114 3.48 1.03 4.52
C LEU A 114 4.57 2.11 4.43
N ARG A 115 4.99 2.69 5.57
CA ARG A 115 6.11 3.64 5.63
C ARG A 115 7.44 2.94 5.33
N ASP A 116 7.66 1.75 5.88
CA ASP A 116 8.84 0.92 5.56
C ASP A 116 8.90 0.59 4.07
N ALA A 117 7.76 0.23 3.46
CA ALA A 117 7.68 0.01 2.02
C ALA A 117 8.07 1.26 1.19
N LEU A 118 7.77 2.46 1.70
CA LEU A 118 8.14 3.72 1.05
C LEU A 118 9.59 4.12 1.30
N ALA A 119 10.19 3.66 2.40
CA ALA A 119 11.60 3.89 2.73
C ALA A 119 12.54 3.08 1.82
N GLU A 120 12.08 1.92 1.31
CA GLU A 120 12.82 1.12 0.35
C GLU A 120 12.86 1.80 -1.04
N ASP A 121 14.06 2.00 -1.57
CA ASP A 121 14.26 2.60 -2.91
C ASP A 121 14.41 1.52 -3.99
N SER A 122 13.31 0.85 -4.30
CA SER A 122 13.28 -0.16 -5.38
C SER A 122 13.29 0.46 -6.78
N GLY A 123 13.14 1.79 -6.90
CA GLY A 123 12.95 2.49 -8.17
C GLY A 123 11.64 2.14 -8.89
N ASN A 124 10.79 1.31 -8.30
CA ASN A 124 9.54 0.85 -8.90
C ASN A 124 8.36 1.73 -8.48
N ARG A 125 7.83 2.51 -9.42
CA ARG A 125 6.72 3.44 -9.18
C ARG A 125 5.42 2.76 -8.74
N ARG A 126 5.14 1.53 -9.21
CA ARG A 126 3.86 0.86 -8.92
C ARG A 126 3.69 0.42 -7.46
N PRO A 127 4.62 -0.30 -6.82
CA PRO A 127 4.54 -0.58 -5.38
C PRO A 127 4.46 0.72 -4.57
N ARG A 128 5.31 1.69 -4.89
CA ARG A 128 5.34 2.99 -4.22
C ARG A 128 3.98 3.71 -4.28
N MET A 129 3.36 3.76 -5.46
CA MET A 129 2.02 4.30 -5.64
C MET A 129 0.97 3.59 -4.77
N LYS A 130 1.05 2.26 -4.64
CA LYS A 130 0.11 1.49 -3.81
C LYS A 130 0.24 1.83 -2.34
N SER A 131 1.47 1.97 -1.83
CA SER A 131 1.72 2.32 -0.43
C SER A 131 1.26 3.75 -0.12
N PHE A 132 1.53 4.72 -1.01
CA PHE A 132 1.00 6.08 -0.89
C PHE A 132 -0.52 6.10 -0.88
N LEU A 133 -1.16 5.37 -1.80
CA LEU A 133 -2.62 5.32 -1.90
C LEU A 133 -3.25 4.70 -0.63
N ALA A 134 -2.67 3.62 -0.11
CA ALA A 134 -3.14 2.99 1.12
C ALA A 134 -3.04 3.95 2.32
N LEU A 135 -1.92 4.66 2.47
CA LEU A 135 -1.75 5.67 3.53
C LEU A 135 -2.73 6.83 3.35
N ALA A 136 -2.95 7.30 2.11
CA ALA A 136 -3.92 8.35 1.83
C ALA A 136 -5.34 7.95 2.25
N ASP A 137 -5.78 6.74 1.86
CA ASP A 137 -7.09 6.21 2.21
C ASP A 137 -7.23 6.07 3.75
N LEU A 138 -6.20 5.56 4.44
CA LEU A 138 -6.18 5.41 5.91
C LEU A 138 -6.25 6.76 6.64
N HIS A 139 -5.43 7.74 6.24
CA HIS A 139 -5.46 9.08 6.84
C HIS A 139 -6.76 9.82 6.56
N LEU A 140 -7.40 9.59 5.40
CA LEU A 140 -8.72 10.14 5.11
C LEU A 140 -9.79 9.58 6.06
N GLU A 141 -9.76 8.27 6.33
CA GLU A 141 -10.64 7.62 7.30
C GLU A 141 -10.45 8.18 8.72
N ASP A 142 -9.20 8.46 9.11
CA ASP A 142 -8.82 9.05 10.39
C ASP A 142 -9.10 10.56 10.46
N ARG A 143 -9.62 11.17 9.40
CA ARG A 143 -9.85 12.62 9.27
C ARG A 143 -8.57 13.47 9.43
N SER A 144 -7.42 12.87 9.21
CA SER A 144 -6.11 13.54 9.15
C SER A 144 -5.94 14.15 7.75
N TYR A 145 -6.71 15.20 7.45
CA TYR A 145 -6.89 15.70 6.10
C TYR A 145 -5.62 16.22 5.45
N GLU A 146 -4.73 16.85 6.20
CA GLU A 146 -3.44 17.35 5.70
C GLU A 146 -2.54 16.19 5.24
N LEU A 147 -2.44 15.13 6.05
CA LEU A 147 -1.67 13.94 5.70
C LEU A 147 -2.32 13.19 4.53
N ALA A 148 -3.65 13.06 4.54
CA ALA A 148 -4.37 12.43 3.45
C ALA A 148 -4.11 13.17 2.13
N GLN A 149 -4.16 14.51 2.11
CA GLN A 149 -3.83 15.33 0.95
C GLN A 149 -2.41 15.04 0.45
N ALA A 150 -1.41 15.14 1.33
CA ALA A 150 -0.01 14.94 0.99
C ALA A 150 0.25 13.54 0.37
N TYR A 151 -0.41 12.52 0.92
CA TYR A 151 -0.30 11.15 0.39
C TYR A 151 -1.06 10.96 -0.93
N TYR A 152 -2.21 11.60 -1.15
CA TYR A 152 -2.89 11.58 -2.45
C TYR A 152 -2.08 12.29 -3.53
N ASP A 153 -1.45 13.43 -3.23
CA ASP A 153 -0.56 14.15 -4.16
C ASP A 153 0.65 13.28 -4.54
N SER A 154 1.23 12.59 -3.54
CA SER A 154 2.31 11.63 -3.75
C SER A 154 1.84 10.43 -4.60
N THR A 155 0.61 9.98 -4.39
CA THR A 155 -0.02 8.92 -5.19
C THR A 155 -0.13 9.36 -6.66
N LEU A 156 -0.67 10.54 -6.94
CA LEU A 156 -0.81 11.08 -8.30
C LEU A 156 0.52 11.22 -9.02
N SER A 157 1.57 11.64 -8.31
CA SER A 157 2.93 11.74 -8.86
C SER A 157 3.51 10.40 -9.32
N ASN A 158 2.97 9.29 -8.81
CA ASN A 158 3.41 7.93 -9.10
C ASN A 158 2.38 7.11 -9.89
N MET A 159 1.19 7.65 -10.17
CA MET A 159 0.08 6.96 -10.84
C MET A 159 0.00 7.34 -12.31
N ASP A 160 -0.20 6.36 -13.17
CA ASP A 160 -0.45 6.60 -14.59
C ASP A 160 -1.89 7.13 -14.80
N GLU A 161 -2.09 8.03 -15.75
CA GLU A 161 -3.42 8.65 -16.01
C GLU A 161 -4.48 7.65 -16.48
N ASP A 162 -4.07 6.53 -17.06
CA ASP A 162 -4.95 5.43 -17.48
C ASP A 162 -5.32 4.47 -16.34
N HIS A 163 -4.81 4.70 -15.13
CA HIS A 163 -5.13 3.88 -13.98
C HIS A 163 -6.61 4.01 -13.60
N PRO A 164 -7.34 2.88 -13.35
CA PRO A 164 -8.79 2.89 -13.09
C PRO A 164 -9.25 3.83 -11.96
N ARG A 165 -8.41 4.05 -10.95
CA ARG A 165 -8.70 4.96 -9.82
C ARG A 165 -8.16 6.38 -10.00
N TYR A 166 -7.52 6.72 -11.14
CA TYR A 166 -6.88 8.03 -11.33
C TYR A 166 -7.84 9.21 -11.13
N ALA A 167 -9.02 9.14 -11.74
CA ALA A 167 -10.03 10.20 -11.61
C ALA A 167 -10.54 10.36 -10.17
N GLU A 168 -10.73 9.25 -9.46
CA GLU A 168 -11.12 9.24 -8.03
C GLU A 168 -10.05 9.90 -7.18
N VAL A 169 -8.81 9.42 -7.28
CA VAL A 169 -7.66 9.92 -6.50
C VAL A 169 -7.45 11.42 -6.75
N ARG A 170 -7.51 11.86 -8.02
CA ARG A 170 -7.39 13.28 -8.37
C ARG A 170 -8.52 14.14 -7.77
N ASN A 171 -9.74 13.63 -7.77
CA ASN A 171 -10.86 14.35 -7.16
C ASN A 171 -10.71 14.46 -5.65
N ASN A 172 -10.26 13.38 -4.98
CA ASN A 172 -9.99 13.39 -3.54
C ASN A 172 -8.88 14.38 -3.20
N ALA A 173 -7.76 14.36 -3.91
CA ALA A 173 -6.66 15.31 -3.72
C ALA A 173 -7.15 16.75 -3.81
N ARG A 174 -7.90 17.08 -4.88
CA ARG A 174 -8.43 18.46 -5.07
C ARG A 174 -9.40 18.88 -3.97
N SER A 175 -10.34 18.00 -3.61
CA SER A 175 -11.32 18.32 -2.56
C SER A 175 -10.65 18.48 -1.19
N LEU A 176 -9.60 17.71 -0.92
CA LEU A 176 -8.81 17.84 0.30
C LEU A 176 -7.98 19.12 0.31
N THR A 177 -7.41 19.54 -0.82
CA THR A 177 -6.72 20.85 -0.93
C THR A 177 -7.66 21.98 -0.54
N GLU A 178 -8.86 22.03 -1.13
CA GLU A 178 -9.86 23.04 -0.81
C GLU A 178 -10.27 23.00 0.69
N LEU A 179 -10.44 21.79 1.25
CA LEU A 179 -10.80 21.60 2.66
C LEU A 179 -9.67 22.06 3.61
N VAL A 180 -8.44 21.64 3.36
CA VAL A 180 -7.27 21.97 4.19
C VAL A 180 -7.00 23.47 4.17
N GLU A 181 -7.14 24.13 3.01
CA GLU A 181 -7.06 25.60 2.92
C GLU A 181 -8.08 26.29 3.83
N GLN A 182 -9.34 25.82 3.82
CA GLN A 182 -10.39 26.39 4.68
C GLN A 182 -10.14 26.11 6.16
N LEU A 183 -9.71 24.92 6.51
CA LEU A 183 -9.36 24.56 7.89
C LEU A 183 -8.19 25.41 8.42
N THR A 184 -7.18 25.64 7.59
CA THR A 184 -6.03 26.50 7.93
C THR A 184 -6.50 27.93 8.23
N VAL A 185 -7.42 28.48 7.43
CA VAL A 185 -8.01 29.81 7.68
C VAL A 185 -8.79 29.84 9.00
N ILE A 186 -9.56 28.79 9.29
CA ILE A 186 -10.34 28.70 10.55
C ILE A 186 -9.39 28.65 11.73
N VAL A 187 -8.41 27.73 11.73
CA VAL A 187 -7.43 27.59 12.82
C VAL A 187 -6.67 28.89 13.06
N ARG A 188 -6.23 29.56 11.99
CA ARG A 188 -5.56 30.86 12.09
C ARG A 188 -6.46 31.92 12.71
N ASN A 189 -7.73 32.00 12.31
CA ASN A 189 -8.66 32.98 12.85
C ASN A 189 -8.99 32.69 14.32
N ASP A 190 -9.11 31.44 14.72
CA ASP A 190 -9.36 31.05 16.10
C ASP A 190 -8.14 31.39 16.98
N SER A 191 -6.92 31.08 16.51
CA SER A 191 -5.69 31.47 17.20
C SER A 191 -5.57 33.01 17.37
N LEU A 192 -5.93 33.78 16.33
CA LEU A 192 -5.95 35.23 16.44
C LEU A 192 -7.01 35.74 17.43
N ARG A 193 -8.18 35.12 17.48
CA ARG A 193 -9.22 35.44 18.49
C ARG A 193 -8.76 35.14 19.91
N GLU A 194 -8.12 33.99 20.12
CA GLU A 194 -7.54 33.63 21.42
C GLU A 194 -6.52 34.69 21.86
N LEU A 195 -5.58 35.06 20.98
CA LEU A 195 -4.60 36.12 21.26
C LEU A 195 -5.26 37.48 21.56
N CYS A 196 -6.34 37.84 20.88
CA CYS A 196 -7.06 39.09 21.13
C CYS A 196 -7.76 39.10 22.50
N ASN A 197 -8.15 37.93 23.01
CA ASN A 197 -8.84 37.80 24.30
C ASN A 197 -7.88 37.75 25.51
N LEU A 198 -6.57 37.61 25.31
CA LEU A 198 -5.55 37.65 26.35
C LEU A 198 -5.28 39.09 26.81
N ASP A 199 -4.93 39.27 28.09
CA ASP A 199 -4.32 40.50 28.56
C ASP A 199 -2.96 40.74 27.87
N GLU A 200 -2.41 41.93 28.04
CA GLU A 200 -1.20 42.37 27.32
C GLU A 200 0.01 41.48 27.64
N ASP A 201 0.24 41.16 28.91
CA ASP A 201 1.41 40.39 29.37
C ASP A 201 1.32 38.93 28.88
N SER A 202 0.16 38.30 29.00
CA SER A 202 -0.10 36.95 28.51
C SER A 202 -0.01 36.84 26.99
N ARG A 203 -0.42 37.91 26.29
CA ARG A 203 -0.32 37.95 24.83
C ARG A 203 1.13 38.04 24.35
N PHE A 204 1.95 38.84 25.00
CA PHE A 204 3.38 38.91 24.69
C PHE A 204 4.08 37.59 24.95
N ALA A 205 3.84 36.95 26.08
CA ALA A 205 4.41 35.63 26.37
C ALA A 205 4.02 34.59 25.33
N ARG A 206 2.74 34.56 24.88
CA ARG A 206 2.29 33.62 23.85
C ARG A 206 2.88 33.89 22.46
N LEU A 207 3.10 35.17 22.11
CA LEU A 207 3.77 35.54 20.88
C LEU A 207 5.25 35.14 20.85
N GLU A 208 5.94 35.29 21.98
CA GLU A 208 7.33 34.83 22.13
C GLU A 208 7.43 33.31 21.92
N GLU A 209 6.53 32.55 22.52
CA GLU A 209 6.46 31.08 22.34
C GLU A 209 6.24 30.67 20.86
N ILE A 210 5.36 31.37 20.11
CA ILE A 210 5.10 31.10 18.69
C ILE A 210 6.29 31.47 17.80
N ILE A 211 7.15 32.39 18.21
CA ILE A 211 8.31 32.80 17.42
C ILE A 211 9.51 31.85 17.63
N GLU A 212 9.55 31.18 18.80
CA GLU A 212 10.62 30.24 19.15
C GLU A 212 10.41 28.83 18.56
N ASP A 213 9.15 28.45 18.20
CA ASP A 213 8.77 27.19 17.51
C ASP A 213 8.96 27.31 15.98
#